data_b658413c0f1f24f4ca9f4f8eff1db399
#
_entry.id   b658413c0f1f24f4ca9f4f8eff1db399
#
_cell.length_a   1.000
_cell.length_b   1.000
_cell.length_c   1.000
_cell.angle_alpha   90.00
_cell.angle_beta   90.00
_cell.angle_gamma   90.00
#
_symmetry.space_group_name_H-M   'P 1'
#
loop_
_entity.id
_entity.type
_entity.pdbx_description
1 polymer ?
#
loop_
_entity_poly.entity_id
_entity_poly.type
_entity_poly.pdbx_seq_one_letter_code
_entity_poly.pdbx_strand_id
1 'polypeptide(L)'
;GPTLETVYPLEALKMAYKSIDEETAKGLIHHSDRGSQYCSQNYVSILKSHGSQISMTQTGDPLENAIAERANGILKTEWLYRMTIPTRKVCKKELTRIIAFYNDERPHMSIGNQTPSVAHTQAGPQQKMWKNPWENSSN
;
A
#
# COMPACT_ATOMS: atom_id res chain seq x y z
N GLY A 1 11.49 -24.24 4.73
CA GLY A 1 10.55 -23.44 5.52
C GLY A 1 10.50 -22.01 5.03
N PRO A 2 9.49 -21.21 5.38
CA PRO A 2 9.42 -19.81 4.97
C PRO A 2 10.62 -19.03 5.52
N THR A 3 11.28 -18.30 4.65
CA THR A 3 12.34 -17.37 5.06
C THR A 3 11.74 -16.17 5.78
N LEU A 4 12.53 -15.46 6.59
CA LEU A 4 12.08 -14.20 7.24
C LEU A 4 11.52 -13.19 6.22
N GLU A 5 12.01 -13.24 4.98
CA GLU A 5 11.55 -12.38 3.88
C GLU A 5 10.10 -12.65 3.46
N THR A 6 9.58 -13.88 3.67
CA THR A 6 8.20 -14.25 3.31
C THR A 6 7.22 -14.15 4.47
N VAL A 7 7.68 -14.22 5.71
CA VAL A 7 6.80 -14.21 6.91
C VAL A 7 6.07 -12.89 7.06
N TYR A 8 6.78 -11.77 6.99
CA TYR A 8 6.16 -10.45 7.21
C TYR A 8 5.15 -10.05 6.13
N PRO A 9 5.41 -10.24 4.83
CA PRO A 9 4.40 -10.03 3.80
C PRO A 9 3.15 -10.90 3.99
N LEU A 10 3.30 -12.16 4.41
CA LEU A 10 2.18 -13.05 4.71
C LEU A 10 1.35 -12.57 5.91
N GLU A 11 1.99 -12.09 6.96
CA GLU A 11 1.28 -11.50 8.11
C GLU A 11 0.51 -10.24 7.70
N ALA A 12 1.13 -9.36 6.91
CA ALA A 12 0.48 -8.16 6.40
C ALA A 12 -0.73 -8.50 5.52
N LEU A 13 -0.62 -9.47 4.63
CA LEU A 13 -1.73 -9.94 3.80
C LEU A 13 -2.88 -10.47 4.64
N LYS A 14 -2.59 -11.30 5.65
CA LYS A 14 -3.60 -11.81 6.57
C LYS A 14 -4.28 -10.69 7.40
N MET A 15 -3.53 -9.66 7.78
CA MET A 15 -4.09 -8.49 8.45
C MET A 15 -5.05 -7.73 7.53
N ALA A 16 -4.68 -7.54 6.26
CA ALA A 16 -5.54 -6.89 5.27
C ALA A 16 -6.87 -7.65 5.10
N TYR A 17 -6.83 -8.96 4.94
CA TYR A 17 -8.06 -9.77 4.83
C TYR A 17 -8.93 -9.78 6.08
N LYS A 18 -8.36 -9.58 7.27
CA LYS A 18 -9.16 -9.44 8.50
C LYS A 18 -9.93 -8.12 8.58
N SER A 19 -9.55 -7.12 7.81
CA SER A 19 -10.19 -5.79 7.82
C SER A 19 -11.28 -5.61 6.78
N ILE A 20 -11.53 -6.61 5.93
CA ILE A 20 -12.53 -6.59 4.85
C ILE A 20 -13.40 -7.83 4.90
N ASP A 21 -14.61 -7.75 4.32
CA ASP A 21 -15.50 -8.90 4.16
C ASP A 21 -15.11 -9.76 2.94
N GLU A 22 -15.71 -10.96 2.85
CA GLU A 22 -15.41 -11.92 1.79
C GLU A 22 -15.79 -11.39 0.39
N GLU A 23 -16.85 -10.62 0.27
CA GLU A 23 -17.34 -10.09 -1.01
C GLU A 23 -16.37 -9.03 -1.53
N THR A 24 -15.94 -8.13 -0.68
CA THR A 24 -14.88 -7.16 -0.98
C THR A 24 -13.59 -7.87 -1.38
N ALA A 25 -13.22 -8.94 -0.68
CA ALA A 25 -12.00 -9.71 -0.98
C ALA A 25 -12.03 -10.32 -2.39
N LYS A 26 -13.17 -10.84 -2.85
CA LYS A 26 -13.36 -11.39 -4.22
C LYS A 26 -13.24 -10.33 -5.31
N GLY A 27 -13.57 -9.09 -5.02
CA GLY A 27 -13.44 -7.96 -5.95
C GLY A 27 -12.05 -7.33 -5.99
N LEU A 28 -11.15 -7.69 -5.06
CA LEU A 28 -9.83 -7.07 -4.97
C LEU A 28 -8.89 -7.53 -6.08
N ILE A 29 -8.11 -6.57 -6.57
CA ILE A 29 -6.93 -6.81 -7.39
C ILE A 29 -5.71 -6.56 -6.51
N HIS A 30 -5.00 -7.64 -6.14
CA HIS A 30 -3.72 -7.52 -5.46
C HIS A 30 -2.62 -7.26 -6.48
N HIS A 31 -2.07 -6.05 -6.47
CA HIS A 31 -0.95 -5.69 -7.33
C HIS A 31 0.35 -5.66 -6.54
N SER A 32 1.41 -6.27 -7.08
CA SER A 32 2.75 -6.28 -6.50
C SER A 32 3.84 -6.27 -7.56
N ASP A 33 5.06 -5.98 -7.15
CA ASP A 33 6.24 -6.32 -7.94
C ASP A 33 6.46 -7.84 -7.98
N ARG A 34 7.49 -8.28 -8.72
CA ARG A 34 7.85 -9.71 -8.82
C ARG A 34 8.79 -10.16 -7.70
N GLY A 35 8.76 -9.53 -6.55
CA GLY A 35 9.53 -9.97 -5.40
C GLY A 35 9.23 -11.44 -5.04
N SER A 36 10.26 -12.23 -4.73
CA SER A 36 10.15 -13.66 -4.45
C SER A 36 9.12 -13.99 -3.36
N GLN A 37 8.92 -13.08 -2.40
CA GLN A 37 7.94 -13.19 -1.33
C GLN A 37 6.51 -13.21 -1.87
N TYR A 38 6.19 -12.40 -2.88
CA TYR A 38 4.85 -12.30 -3.47
C TYR A 38 4.57 -13.43 -4.48
N CYS A 39 5.64 -14.03 -5.04
CA CYS A 39 5.55 -15.19 -5.92
C CYS A 39 5.52 -16.53 -5.18
N SER A 40 5.69 -16.51 -3.84
CA SER A 40 5.72 -17.75 -3.05
C SER A 40 4.36 -18.47 -3.09
N GLN A 41 4.38 -19.82 -3.12
CA GLN A 41 3.16 -20.62 -3.16
C GLN A 41 2.19 -20.29 -2.02
N ASN A 42 2.70 -20.07 -0.80
CA ASN A 42 1.89 -19.73 0.35
C ASN A 42 1.19 -18.37 0.19
N TYR A 43 1.87 -17.37 -0.36
CA TYR A 43 1.30 -16.05 -0.61
C TYR A 43 0.19 -16.12 -1.66
N VAL A 44 0.49 -16.73 -2.79
CA VAL A 44 -0.45 -16.93 -3.90
C VAL A 44 -1.66 -17.77 -3.48
N SER A 45 -1.47 -18.82 -2.67
CA SER A 45 -2.60 -19.63 -2.19
C SER A 45 -3.56 -18.87 -1.29
N ILE A 46 -3.07 -17.96 -0.45
CA ILE A 46 -3.93 -17.09 0.37
C ILE A 46 -4.74 -16.14 -0.52
N LEU A 47 -4.12 -15.48 -1.50
CA LEU A 47 -4.85 -14.61 -2.45
C LEU A 47 -5.98 -15.40 -3.17
N LYS A 48 -5.65 -16.57 -3.69
CA LYS A 48 -6.62 -17.43 -4.38
C LYS A 48 -7.74 -17.94 -3.47
N SER A 49 -7.44 -18.30 -2.22
CA SER A 49 -8.46 -18.76 -1.27
C SER A 49 -9.48 -17.69 -0.91
N HIS A 50 -9.11 -16.42 -0.99
CA HIS A 50 -10.03 -15.29 -0.81
C HIS A 50 -10.67 -14.80 -2.12
N GLY A 51 -10.35 -15.42 -3.27
CA GLY A 51 -10.90 -15.06 -4.57
C GLY A 51 -10.35 -13.76 -5.16
N SER A 52 -9.29 -13.21 -4.60
CA SER A 52 -8.67 -11.97 -5.10
C SER A 52 -7.92 -12.23 -6.41
N GLN A 53 -7.97 -11.25 -7.32
CA GLN A 53 -7.21 -11.27 -8.56
C GLN A 53 -5.75 -10.90 -8.29
N ILE A 54 -4.84 -11.52 -9.03
CA ILE A 54 -3.41 -11.28 -8.89
C ILE A 54 -2.91 -10.51 -10.12
N SER A 55 -2.31 -9.36 -9.87
CA SER A 55 -1.63 -8.52 -10.85
C SER A 55 -0.17 -8.34 -10.42
N MET A 56 0.74 -8.47 -11.35
CA MET A 56 2.17 -8.27 -11.09
C MET A 56 2.77 -7.36 -12.17
N THR A 57 3.78 -6.57 -11.79
CA THR A 57 4.53 -5.78 -12.75
C THR A 57 5.07 -6.65 -13.88
N GLN A 58 4.94 -6.20 -15.12
CA GLN A 58 5.40 -6.97 -16.29
C GLN A 58 6.88 -6.75 -16.57
N THR A 59 7.30 -5.51 -16.39
CA THR A 59 8.65 -5.07 -16.68
C THR A 59 9.36 -4.63 -15.43
N GLY A 60 10.14 -4.51 -14.84
CA GLY A 60 10.71 -3.89 -13.63
C GLY A 60 10.61 -2.36 -13.63
N ASP A 61 9.63 -1.81 -14.35
CA ASP A 61 9.41 -0.36 -14.39
C ASP A 61 8.92 0.12 -13.01
N PRO A 62 9.63 1.02 -12.35
CA PRO A 62 9.22 1.59 -11.07
C PRO A 62 7.83 2.23 -11.10
N LEU A 63 7.38 2.72 -12.26
CA LEU A 63 6.07 3.36 -12.40
C LEU A 63 4.92 2.36 -12.19
N GLU A 64 5.14 1.08 -12.46
CA GLU A 64 4.12 0.04 -12.27
C GLU A 64 3.78 -0.19 -10.78
N ASN A 65 4.67 0.16 -9.84
CA ASN A 65 4.44 0.04 -8.38
C ASN A 65 4.58 1.37 -7.62
N ALA A 66 4.50 2.49 -8.34
CA ALA A 66 4.79 3.83 -7.83
C ALA A 66 3.97 4.23 -6.58
N ILE A 67 2.73 3.74 -6.45
CA ILE A 67 1.85 4.09 -5.31
C ILE A 67 2.41 3.48 -4.02
N ALA A 68 2.75 2.19 -4.03
CA ALA A 68 3.30 1.50 -2.87
C ALA A 68 4.68 2.07 -2.49
N GLU A 69 5.53 2.32 -3.49
CA GLU A 69 6.84 2.95 -3.29
C GLU A 69 6.72 4.35 -2.70
N ARG A 70 5.78 5.15 -3.19
CA ARG A 70 5.51 6.49 -2.68
C ARG A 70 5.04 6.46 -1.22
N ALA A 71 4.11 5.59 -0.88
CA ALA A 71 3.63 5.44 0.50
C ALA A 71 4.76 5.04 1.44
N ASN A 72 5.55 4.03 1.07
CA ASN A 72 6.72 3.59 1.83
C ASN A 72 7.78 4.69 1.95
N GLY A 73 8.04 5.42 0.87
CA GLY A 73 8.96 6.55 0.86
C GLY A 73 8.55 7.62 1.86
N ILE A 74 7.29 8.03 1.85
CA ILE A 74 6.74 9.03 2.79
C ILE A 74 6.92 8.57 4.23
N LEU A 75 6.50 7.35 4.57
CA LEU A 75 6.62 6.81 5.93
C LEU A 75 8.07 6.78 6.42
N LYS A 76 9.01 6.41 5.56
CA LYS A 76 10.44 6.37 5.88
C LYS A 76 11.04 7.76 6.05
N THR A 77 10.83 8.64 5.07
CA THR A 77 11.56 9.92 5.00
C THR A 77 10.96 11.01 5.88
N GLU A 78 9.62 11.04 6.00
CA GLU A 78 8.98 12.07 6.82
C GLU A 78 9.05 11.74 8.32
N TRP A 79 9.11 10.45 8.70
CA TRP A 79 9.09 10.04 10.10
C TRP A 79 10.23 9.12 10.51
N LEU A 80 10.32 7.90 9.96
CA LEU A 80 11.18 6.86 10.54
C LEU A 80 12.67 7.24 10.56
N TYR A 81 13.18 7.85 9.50
CA TYR A 81 14.60 8.26 9.42
C TYR A 81 14.97 9.41 10.36
N ARG A 82 13.98 10.12 10.88
CA ARG A 82 14.17 11.23 11.83
C ARG A 82 14.04 10.78 13.29
N MET A 83 13.73 9.52 13.55
CA MET A 83 13.47 8.99 14.88
C MET A 83 14.61 8.08 15.34
N THR A 84 14.99 8.21 16.61
CA THR A 84 15.80 7.20 17.27
C THR A 84 14.88 6.12 17.80
N ILE A 85 14.98 4.90 17.23
CA ILE A 85 14.11 3.77 17.57
C ILE A 85 14.93 2.72 18.31
N PRO A 86 14.89 2.71 19.67
CA PRO A 86 15.75 1.86 20.47
C PRO A 86 15.34 0.39 20.47
N THR A 87 14.05 0.09 20.25
CA THR A 87 13.54 -1.29 20.31
C THR A 87 12.43 -1.53 19.28
N ARG A 88 12.24 -2.82 18.92
CA ARG A 88 11.13 -3.25 18.04
C ARG A 88 9.76 -2.88 18.61
N LYS A 89 9.58 -2.91 19.93
CA LYS A 89 8.30 -2.54 20.58
C LYS A 89 7.99 -1.06 20.39
N VAL A 90 8.99 -0.19 20.55
CA VAL A 90 8.87 1.25 20.31
C VAL A 90 8.58 1.49 18.82
N CYS A 91 9.32 0.83 17.93
CA CYS A 91 9.08 0.92 16.48
C CYS A 91 7.62 0.61 16.11
N LYS A 92 7.08 -0.50 16.63
CA LYS A 92 5.69 -0.90 16.36
C LYS A 92 4.68 0.16 16.85
N LYS A 93 4.88 0.71 18.05
CA LYS A 93 4.02 1.75 18.60
C LYS A 93 4.05 3.02 17.74
N GLU A 94 5.25 3.48 17.37
CA GLU A 94 5.40 4.67 16.53
C GLU A 94 4.84 4.46 15.13
N LEU A 95 5.06 3.31 14.50
CA LEU A 95 4.45 2.98 13.22
C LEU A 95 2.92 3.02 13.28
N THR A 96 2.30 2.48 14.32
CA THR A 96 0.83 2.55 14.49
C THR A 96 0.36 4.00 14.54
N ARG A 97 1.04 4.86 15.30
CA ARG A 97 0.73 6.29 15.40
C ARG A 97 0.90 7.01 14.06
N ILE A 98 2.02 6.74 13.36
CA ILE A 98 2.34 7.36 12.07
C ILE A 98 1.31 6.95 11.01
N ILE A 99 0.93 5.68 10.96
CA ILE A 99 -0.06 5.18 10.01
C ILE A 99 -1.43 5.81 10.27
N ALA A 100 -1.85 5.93 11.53
CA ALA A 100 -3.09 6.62 11.88
C ALA A 100 -3.06 8.10 11.42
N PHE A 101 -1.98 8.82 11.73
CA PHE A 101 -1.82 10.19 11.26
C PHE A 101 -1.84 10.30 9.73
N TYR A 102 -1.14 9.41 9.03
CA TYR A 102 -1.10 9.37 7.58
C TYR A 102 -2.50 9.18 6.97
N ASN A 103 -3.28 8.27 7.55
CA ASN A 103 -4.61 7.94 7.03
C ASN A 103 -5.69 8.96 7.41
N ASP A 104 -5.63 9.53 8.61
CA ASP A 104 -6.75 10.26 9.20
C ASP A 104 -6.52 11.77 9.25
N GLU A 105 -5.26 12.23 9.24
CA GLU A 105 -4.93 13.65 9.43
C GLU A 105 -4.11 14.26 8.29
N ARG A 106 -3.29 13.47 7.58
CA ARG A 106 -2.41 14.00 6.52
C ARG A 106 -3.17 14.20 5.22
N PRO A 107 -3.28 15.45 4.70
CA PRO A 107 -3.92 15.69 3.41
C PRO A 107 -3.00 15.30 2.24
N HIS A 108 -3.60 14.88 1.14
CA HIS A 108 -2.89 14.49 -0.08
C HIS A 108 -3.43 15.22 -1.31
N MET A 109 -2.56 15.90 -2.03
CA MET A 109 -2.92 16.67 -3.24
C MET A 109 -3.48 15.78 -4.36
N SER A 110 -3.09 14.51 -4.42
CA SER A 110 -3.57 13.55 -5.44
C SER A 110 -5.03 13.14 -5.25
N ILE A 111 -5.60 13.41 -4.09
CA ILE A 111 -7.00 13.10 -3.72
C ILE A 111 -7.74 14.35 -3.20
N GLY A 112 -7.48 15.51 -3.80
CA GLY A 112 -8.21 16.74 -3.50
C GLY A 112 -7.91 17.33 -2.13
N ASN A 113 -6.71 17.15 -1.59
CA ASN A 113 -6.32 17.52 -0.22
C ASN A 113 -7.16 16.83 0.87
N GLN A 114 -7.80 15.73 0.53
CA GLN A 114 -8.44 14.87 1.52
C GLN A 114 -7.43 13.95 2.19
N THR A 115 -7.84 13.34 3.29
CA THR A 115 -7.07 12.24 3.91
C THR A 115 -7.40 10.91 3.23
N PRO A 116 -6.50 9.91 3.26
CA PRO A 116 -6.76 8.58 2.71
C PRO A 116 -8.04 7.94 3.25
N SER A 117 -8.31 8.05 4.55
CA SER A 117 -9.53 7.49 5.16
C SER A 117 -10.81 8.08 4.57
N VAL A 118 -10.84 9.39 4.32
CA VAL A 118 -11.99 10.05 3.70
C VAL A 118 -12.13 9.64 2.23
N ALA A 119 -11.03 9.67 1.46
CA ALA A 119 -11.04 9.32 0.05
C ALA A 119 -11.44 7.85 -0.17
N HIS A 120 -11.06 6.94 0.74
CA HIS A 120 -11.38 5.52 0.66
C HIS A 120 -12.88 5.22 0.74
N THR A 121 -13.66 6.09 1.38
CA THR A 121 -15.12 5.93 1.49
C THR A 121 -15.91 6.53 0.32
N GLN A 122 -15.22 7.21 -0.60
CA GLN A 122 -15.85 7.89 -1.74
C GLN A 122 -15.75 7.05 -3.01
N ALA A 123 -16.84 6.98 -3.76
CA ALA A 123 -16.87 6.36 -5.08
C ALA A 123 -16.44 7.36 -6.17
N GLY A 124 -15.84 6.84 -7.24
CA GLY A 124 -15.45 7.61 -8.42
C GLY A 124 -14.05 8.23 -8.36
N PRO A 125 -13.67 8.94 -9.42
CA PRO A 125 -12.33 9.54 -9.53
C PRO A 125 -12.15 10.71 -8.56
N GLN A 126 -11.00 10.77 -7.92
CA GLN A 126 -10.63 11.85 -7.01
C GLN A 126 -10.01 13.03 -7.79
N GLN A 127 -10.33 14.26 -7.36
CA GLN A 127 -9.77 15.46 -7.96
C GLN A 127 -8.30 15.61 -7.55
N LYS A 128 -7.39 15.66 -8.54
CA LYS A 128 -6.00 16.01 -8.30
C LYS A 128 -5.86 17.53 -8.14
N MET A 129 -5.12 17.98 -7.13
CA MET A 129 -4.87 19.42 -6.87
C MET A 129 -3.62 19.95 -7.60
N TRP A 130 -3.02 19.15 -8.46
CA TRP A 130 -1.89 19.55 -9.28
C TRP A 130 -2.19 19.26 -10.77
N LYS A 131 -1.67 20.10 -11.66
CA LYS A 131 -1.76 19.90 -13.11
C LYS A 131 -0.54 19.11 -13.56
N ASN A 132 -0.75 18.10 -14.39
CA ASN A 132 0.34 17.45 -15.08
C ASN A 132 0.82 18.40 -16.20
N PRO A 133 2.08 18.88 -16.17
CA PRO A 133 2.59 19.79 -17.19
C PRO A 133 2.52 19.21 -18.61
N TRP A 134 2.45 17.89 -18.72
CA TRP A 134 2.45 17.16 -20.00
C TRP A 134 1.04 16.82 -20.51
N GLU A 135 -0.02 17.05 -19.75
CA GLU A 135 -1.41 16.81 -20.20
C GLU A 135 -1.91 17.81 -21.25
N ASN A 136 -1.22 18.94 -21.47
CA ASN A 136 -1.60 19.98 -22.46
C ASN A 136 -0.79 19.91 -23.76
N SER A 137 -0.04 18.85 -24.03
CA SER A 137 0.82 18.74 -25.23
C SER A 137 0.18 17.94 -26.38
N SER A 138 -1.13 17.71 -26.33
CA SER A 138 -1.89 17.00 -27.37
C SER A 138 -3.02 17.92 -27.89
N ASN A 139 -2.65 18.93 -28.66
CA ASN A 139 -3.51 19.60 -29.62
C ASN A 139 -2.75 19.75 -30.93
#